data_20c17f7937fceda608597fe103c4b36c
#
_entry.id   20c17f7937fceda608597fe103c4b36c
#
_cell.length_a   1.000
_cell.length_b   1.000
_cell.length_c   1.000
_cell.angle_alpha   90.00
_cell.angle_beta   90.00
_cell.angle_gamma   90.00
#
_symmetry.space_group_name_H-M   'P 1'
#
loop_
_entity.id
_entity.type
_entity.pdbx_description
1 polymer ?
#
loop_
_entity_poly.entity_id
_entity_poly.type
_entity_poly.pdbx_seq_one_letter_code
_entity_poly.pdbx_strand_id
1 'polypeptide(L)'
;VIFINQIRMKIGVMFGNPETTTGGNALKFYSSVRIDIRRIGAIKRGDEVIGNETRVKVVKNKVAPPFKQCEFEILYGEGTSREGELIDLGVKQGIVDKAGAWYSYNEERIGQGKDNVRKYLKEHTEMADEIDRRLREMLLAKDEPKAEDKKAETAKVAKASTQKTKA
;
A
#
# COMPACT_ATOMS: atom_id res chain seq x y z
N VAL A 1 -0.24 -21.04 3.50
CA VAL A 1 0.38 -21.40 2.21
C VAL A 1 0.25 -20.22 1.26
N ILE A 2 1.33 -19.88 0.53
CA ILE A 2 1.39 -18.83 -0.47
C ILE A 2 1.65 -19.48 -1.84
N PHE A 3 0.76 -19.21 -2.81
CA PHE A 3 0.93 -19.64 -4.19
C PHE A 3 1.40 -18.45 -5.04
N ILE A 4 2.53 -18.62 -5.73
CA ILE A 4 3.05 -17.68 -6.71
C ILE A 4 2.63 -18.16 -8.10
N ASN A 5 1.96 -17.29 -8.86
CA ASN A 5 1.44 -17.65 -10.18
C ASN A 5 1.75 -16.55 -11.20
N GLN A 6 2.01 -16.95 -12.43
CA GLN A 6 2.26 -16.02 -13.54
C GLN A 6 0.96 -15.66 -14.26
N ILE A 7 0.90 -14.41 -14.74
CA ILE A 7 -0.16 -13.95 -15.64
C ILE A 7 0.11 -14.49 -17.05
N ARG A 8 -0.94 -15.02 -17.69
CA ARG A 8 -0.95 -15.46 -19.07
C ARG A 8 -2.07 -14.76 -19.83
N MET A 9 -1.92 -14.62 -21.13
CA MET A 9 -2.93 -14.04 -21.99
C MET A 9 -3.69 -15.15 -22.71
N LYS A 10 -5.01 -15.12 -22.67
CA LYS A 10 -5.86 -16.00 -23.48
C LYS A 10 -5.90 -15.50 -24.90
N ILE A 11 -5.65 -16.39 -25.86
CA ILE A 11 -5.79 -16.09 -27.29
C ILE A 11 -7.27 -16.09 -27.67
N GLY A 12 -7.69 -15.17 -28.55
CA GLY A 12 -9.05 -15.11 -29.10
C GLY A 12 -10.10 -14.42 -28.22
N VAL A 13 -9.70 -13.76 -27.12
CA VAL A 13 -10.63 -12.94 -26.32
C VAL A 13 -10.75 -11.56 -26.94
N MET A 14 -11.84 -11.29 -27.65
CA MET A 14 -12.11 -9.98 -28.28
C MET A 14 -12.70 -8.96 -27.30
N PHE A 15 -13.40 -9.40 -26.25
CA PHE A 15 -14.04 -8.55 -25.25
C PHE A 15 -13.71 -9.02 -23.82
N GLY A 16 -13.55 -8.07 -22.90
CA GLY A 16 -13.22 -8.34 -21.49
C GLY A 16 -11.71 -8.44 -21.24
N ASN A 17 -11.35 -8.96 -20.06
CA ASN A 17 -9.94 -9.08 -19.66
C ASN A 17 -9.37 -10.43 -20.13
N PRO A 18 -8.39 -10.44 -21.06
CA PRO A 18 -7.76 -11.65 -21.53
C PRO A 18 -6.80 -12.29 -20.51
N GLU A 19 -6.46 -11.59 -19.44
CA GLU A 19 -5.51 -12.09 -18.45
C GLU A 19 -6.06 -13.28 -17.66
N THR A 20 -5.25 -14.30 -17.53
CA THR A 20 -5.54 -15.52 -16.78
C THR A 20 -4.30 -16.01 -16.04
N THR A 21 -4.50 -16.90 -15.09
CA THR A 21 -3.42 -17.59 -14.40
C THR A 21 -3.40 -19.06 -14.81
N THR A 22 -2.25 -19.71 -14.68
CA THR A 22 -2.13 -21.16 -14.88
C THR A 22 -2.85 -21.93 -13.77
N GLY A 23 -3.17 -23.22 -13.99
CA GLY A 23 -3.78 -24.08 -12.96
C GLY A 23 -5.30 -23.96 -12.85
N GLY A 24 -5.99 -23.41 -13.84
CA GLY A 24 -7.45 -23.34 -13.89
C GLY A 24 -8.05 -22.36 -12.87
N ASN A 25 -9.28 -22.61 -12.45
CA ASN A 25 -10.04 -21.70 -11.60
C ASN A 25 -9.99 -22.05 -10.10
N ALA A 26 -9.45 -23.19 -9.71
CA ALA A 26 -9.47 -23.65 -8.33
C ALA A 26 -8.89 -22.66 -7.34
N LEU A 27 -7.67 -22.15 -7.60
CA LEU A 27 -7.02 -21.14 -6.75
C LEU A 27 -7.81 -19.83 -6.68
N LYS A 28 -8.51 -19.45 -7.76
CA LYS A 28 -9.34 -18.23 -7.76
C LYS A 28 -10.50 -18.33 -6.76
N PHE A 29 -11.08 -19.51 -6.62
CA PHE A 29 -12.20 -19.75 -5.69
C PHE A 29 -11.73 -20.00 -4.26
N TYR A 30 -10.76 -20.88 -4.07
CA TYR A 30 -10.35 -21.32 -2.74
C TYR A 30 -9.45 -20.33 -2.01
N SER A 31 -8.65 -19.51 -2.69
CA SER A 31 -7.79 -18.52 -2.03
C SER A 31 -8.61 -17.54 -1.15
N SER A 32 -8.12 -17.27 0.05
CA SER A 32 -8.69 -16.26 0.94
C SER A 32 -8.33 -14.85 0.50
N VAL A 33 -7.10 -14.66 0.05
CA VAL A 33 -6.56 -13.39 -0.46
C VAL A 33 -5.97 -13.62 -1.84
N ARG A 34 -6.17 -12.70 -2.76
CA ARG A 34 -5.49 -12.64 -4.05
C ARG A 34 -4.91 -11.25 -4.24
N ILE A 35 -3.65 -11.25 -4.62
CA ILE A 35 -2.86 -10.05 -4.83
C ILE A 35 -2.38 -10.04 -6.28
N ASP A 36 -2.55 -8.92 -6.96
CA ASP A 36 -1.98 -8.63 -8.27
C ASP A 36 -0.76 -7.73 -8.08
N ILE A 37 0.39 -8.15 -8.58
CA ILE A 37 1.67 -7.44 -8.47
C ILE A 37 2.14 -7.09 -9.86
N ARG A 38 2.37 -5.79 -10.12
CA ARG A 38 2.79 -5.30 -11.43
C ARG A 38 3.92 -4.28 -11.32
N ARG A 39 4.90 -4.42 -12.19
CA ARG A 39 5.86 -3.36 -12.46
C ARG A 39 5.15 -2.23 -13.22
N ILE A 40 5.24 -1.00 -12.72
CA ILE A 40 4.65 0.20 -13.34
C ILE A 40 5.71 1.13 -13.92
N GLY A 41 6.94 1.09 -13.41
CA GLY A 41 8.02 1.94 -13.86
C GLY A 41 9.40 1.33 -13.64
N ALA A 42 10.40 1.99 -14.18
CA ALA A 42 11.82 1.72 -13.90
C ALA A 42 12.41 2.90 -13.16
N ILE A 43 13.14 2.62 -12.07
CA ILE A 43 13.88 3.62 -11.30
C ILE A 43 15.25 3.73 -11.95
N LYS A 44 15.60 4.95 -12.36
CA LYS A 44 16.88 5.23 -13.03
C LYS A 44 17.73 6.15 -12.20
N ARG A 45 19.02 5.93 -12.26
CA ARG A 45 20.06 6.86 -11.79
C ARG A 45 20.95 7.23 -12.98
N GLY A 46 20.73 8.43 -13.57
CA GLY A 46 21.26 8.73 -14.89
C GLY A 46 20.69 7.79 -15.95
N ASP A 47 21.56 7.08 -16.66
CA ASP A 47 21.16 6.11 -17.70
C ASP A 47 20.98 4.68 -17.16
N GLU A 48 21.41 4.41 -15.95
CA GLU A 48 21.34 3.08 -15.34
C GLU A 48 19.98 2.82 -14.66
N VAL A 49 19.40 1.64 -14.93
CA VAL A 49 18.21 1.17 -14.23
C VAL A 49 18.62 0.47 -12.94
N ILE A 50 18.30 1.10 -11.80
CA ILE A 50 18.68 0.64 -10.45
C ILE A 50 17.56 -0.10 -9.74
N GLY A 51 16.33 -0.07 -10.26
CA GLY A 51 15.20 -0.69 -9.61
C GLY A 51 13.90 -0.61 -10.41
N ASN A 52 12.83 -1.07 -9.81
CA ASN A 52 11.49 -1.03 -10.37
C ASN A 52 10.50 -0.39 -9.40
N GLU A 53 9.63 0.43 -9.92
CA GLU A 53 8.43 0.85 -9.25
C GLU A 53 7.35 -0.22 -9.43
N THR A 54 6.78 -0.68 -8.34
CA THR A 54 5.89 -1.84 -8.30
C THR A 54 4.56 -1.46 -7.66
N ARG A 55 3.47 -1.82 -8.32
CA ARG A 55 2.10 -1.68 -7.78
C ARG A 55 1.60 -3.04 -7.30
N VAL A 56 1.05 -3.05 -6.10
CA VAL A 56 0.36 -4.19 -5.52
C VAL A 56 -1.11 -3.84 -5.30
N LYS A 57 -2.00 -4.68 -5.81
CA LYS A 57 -3.45 -4.50 -5.66
C LYS A 57 -4.07 -5.76 -5.07
N VAL A 58 -4.85 -5.60 -4.01
CA VAL A 58 -5.64 -6.68 -3.43
C VAL A 58 -6.91 -6.85 -4.26
N VAL A 59 -6.97 -7.90 -5.09
CA VAL A 59 -8.12 -8.13 -6.01
C VAL A 59 -9.21 -9.01 -5.40
N LYS A 60 -8.88 -9.76 -4.33
CA LYS A 60 -9.84 -10.54 -3.53
C LYS A 60 -9.36 -10.60 -2.09
N ASN A 61 -10.26 -10.40 -1.16
CA ASN A 61 -10.00 -10.59 0.26
C ASN A 61 -11.29 -11.06 0.94
N LYS A 62 -11.21 -12.18 1.69
CA LYS A 62 -12.32 -12.74 2.46
C LYS A 62 -12.33 -12.29 3.93
N VAL A 63 -11.24 -11.72 4.42
CA VAL A 63 -11.03 -11.40 5.84
C VAL A 63 -11.03 -9.90 6.12
N ALA A 64 -10.93 -9.05 5.09
CA ALA A 64 -10.95 -7.60 5.18
C ALA A 64 -11.47 -6.99 3.87
N PRO A 65 -11.83 -5.67 3.81
CA PRO A 65 -12.24 -5.01 2.59
C PRO A 65 -11.17 -5.14 1.49
N PRO A 66 -11.54 -5.62 0.28
CA PRO A 66 -10.63 -5.76 -0.85
C PRO A 66 -10.40 -4.42 -1.57
N PHE A 67 -9.63 -4.47 -2.68
CA PHE A 67 -9.35 -3.37 -3.61
C PHE A 67 -8.43 -2.28 -3.12
N LYS A 68 -7.83 -2.43 -1.93
CA LYS A 68 -6.71 -1.56 -1.51
C LYS A 68 -5.52 -1.81 -2.43
N GLN A 69 -4.76 -0.74 -2.70
CA GLN A 69 -3.53 -0.82 -3.49
C GLN A 69 -2.44 0.02 -2.83
N CYS A 70 -1.21 -0.40 -3.04
CA CYS A 70 -0.01 0.35 -2.68
C CYS A 70 1.01 0.30 -3.81
N GLU A 71 1.88 1.29 -3.85
CA GLU A 71 3.00 1.40 -4.78
C GLU A 71 4.26 1.57 -3.96
N PHE A 72 5.31 0.88 -4.34
CA PHE A 72 6.60 0.95 -3.66
C PHE A 72 7.74 0.62 -4.62
N GLU A 73 8.95 0.98 -4.19
CA GLU A 73 10.15 0.80 -4.95
C GLU A 73 10.88 -0.48 -4.55
N ILE A 74 11.33 -1.24 -5.54
CA ILE A 74 12.22 -2.39 -5.38
C ILE A 74 13.54 -2.05 -6.04
N LEU A 75 14.60 -1.92 -5.24
CA LEU A 75 15.95 -1.68 -5.70
C LEU A 75 16.68 -3.00 -5.93
N TYR A 76 17.47 -3.07 -6.99
CA TYR A 76 18.24 -4.26 -7.30
C TYR A 76 19.33 -4.48 -6.26
N GLY A 77 19.42 -5.71 -5.73
CA GLY A 77 20.36 -6.08 -4.69
C GLY A 77 19.97 -5.68 -3.25
N GLU A 78 19.07 -4.71 -3.08
CA GLU A 78 18.63 -4.24 -1.76
C GLU A 78 17.22 -4.73 -1.39
N GLY A 79 16.32 -4.86 -2.39
CA GLY A 79 14.92 -5.21 -2.17
C GLY A 79 14.02 -3.98 -2.04
N THR A 80 12.98 -4.05 -1.20
CA THR A 80 12.05 -2.94 -0.97
C THR A 80 12.74 -1.79 -0.25
N SER A 81 12.59 -0.56 -0.80
CA SER A 81 13.21 0.64 -0.24
C SER A 81 12.31 1.26 0.82
N ARG A 82 12.56 0.96 2.11
CA ARG A 82 11.85 1.57 3.24
C ARG A 82 11.99 3.09 3.23
N GLU A 83 13.22 3.58 3.05
CA GLU A 83 13.49 5.02 3.04
C GLU A 83 12.81 5.73 1.88
N GLY A 84 12.71 5.07 0.70
CA GLY A 84 11.96 5.59 -0.44
C GLY A 84 10.48 5.78 -0.14
N GLU A 85 9.87 4.83 0.56
CA GLU A 85 8.47 4.92 1.01
C GLU A 85 8.27 6.01 2.06
N LEU A 86 9.18 6.13 3.03
CA LEU A 86 9.12 7.18 4.06
C LEU A 86 9.14 8.57 3.42
N ILE A 87 9.97 8.77 2.39
CA ILE A 87 10.05 10.04 1.65
C ILE A 87 8.73 10.30 0.93
N ASP A 88 8.21 9.33 0.15
CA ASP A 88 7.01 9.52 -0.66
C ASP A 88 5.77 9.76 0.22
N LEU A 89 5.60 8.94 1.25
CA LEU A 89 4.50 9.09 2.20
C LEU A 89 4.67 10.35 3.05
N GLY A 90 5.90 10.68 3.46
CA GLY A 90 6.22 11.89 4.21
C GLY A 90 5.85 13.16 3.45
N VAL A 91 6.20 13.23 2.16
CA VAL A 91 5.82 14.35 1.29
C VAL A 91 4.30 14.39 1.09
N LYS A 92 3.67 13.24 0.85
CA LYS A 92 2.21 13.15 0.65
C LYS A 92 1.41 13.58 1.88
N GLN A 93 1.93 13.33 3.08
CA GLN A 93 1.27 13.71 4.35
C GLN A 93 1.73 15.07 4.88
N GLY A 94 2.67 15.75 4.21
CA GLY A 94 3.20 17.04 4.65
C GLY A 94 4.11 16.97 5.89
N ILE A 95 4.70 15.81 6.18
CA ILE A 95 5.70 15.62 7.24
C ILE A 95 7.08 16.00 6.71
N VAL A 96 7.36 15.67 5.45
CA VAL A 96 8.57 16.04 4.74
C VAL A 96 8.21 17.09 3.69
N ASP A 97 8.88 18.23 3.73
CA ASP A 97 8.68 19.29 2.75
C ASP A 97 9.51 19.03 1.50
N LYS A 98 8.89 19.29 0.34
CA LYS A 98 9.54 19.19 -0.96
C LYS A 98 9.43 20.51 -1.71
N ALA A 99 10.56 21.18 -1.91
CA ALA A 99 10.68 22.40 -2.71
C ALA A 99 11.54 22.11 -3.95
N GLY A 100 10.88 21.88 -5.10
CA GLY A 100 11.56 21.46 -6.32
C GLY A 100 12.30 20.11 -6.14
N ALA A 101 13.63 20.13 -6.24
CA ALA A 101 14.48 18.96 -6.03
C ALA A 101 14.94 18.79 -4.56
N TRP A 102 14.70 19.78 -3.70
CA TRP A 102 15.14 19.77 -2.32
C TRP A 102 14.10 19.18 -1.39
N TYR A 103 14.57 18.42 -0.41
CA TYR A 103 13.76 17.85 0.66
C TYR A 103 14.22 18.40 2.00
N SER A 104 13.28 18.73 2.89
CA SER A 104 13.54 19.20 4.24
C SER A 104 12.61 18.51 5.25
N TYR A 105 13.09 18.38 6.47
CA TYR A 105 12.38 17.84 7.59
C TYR A 105 12.68 18.67 8.83
N ASN A 106 11.65 19.14 9.55
CA ASN A 106 11.77 20.06 10.70
C ASN A 106 12.66 21.29 10.36
N GLU A 107 12.46 21.93 9.19
CA GLU A 107 13.22 23.08 8.67
C GLU A 107 14.69 22.78 8.30
N GLU A 108 15.17 21.56 8.52
CA GLU A 108 16.50 21.11 8.14
C GLU A 108 16.48 20.48 6.74
N ARG A 109 17.44 20.86 5.89
CA ARG A 109 17.60 20.27 4.55
C ARG A 109 18.25 18.90 4.66
N ILE A 110 17.53 17.86 4.23
CA ILE A 110 17.98 16.46 4.27
C ILE A 110 18.61 15.99 2.96
N GLY A 111 18.43 16.74 1.86
CA GLY A 111 19.12 16.43 0.61
C GLY A 111 18.46 16.97 -0.64
N GLN A 112 19.20 16.89 -1.74
CA GLN A 112 18.73 17.22 -3.08
C GLN A 112 18.57 15.94 -3.90
N GLY A 113 17.35 15.69 -4.36
CA GLY A 113 16.99 14.47 -5.09
C GLY A 113 16.74 13.29 -4.16
N LYS A 114 15.79 12.43 -4.56
CA LYS A 114 15.31 11.29 -3.76
C LYS A 114 16.42 10.31 -3.35
N ASP A 115 17.39 10.08 -4.24
CA ASP A 115 18.50 9.16 -3.98
C ASP A 115 19.42 9.63 -2.85
N ASN A 116 19.73 10.95 -2.80
CA ASN A 116 20.56 11.51 -1.74
C ASN A 116 19.80 11.50 -0.39
N VAL A 117 18.52 11.82 -0.41
CA VAL A 117 17.68 11.76 0.80
C VAL A 117 17.57 10.32 1.31
N ARG A 118 17.47 9.33 0.40
CA ARG A 118 17.48 7.90 0.76
C ARG A 118 18.76 7.49 1.49
N LYS A 119 19.93 7.93 0.97
CA LYS A 119 21.22 7.68 1.61
C LYS A 119 21.30 8.37 2.97
N TYR A 120 20.88 9.63 3.03
CA TYR A 120 20.86 10.40 4.27
C TYR A 120 20.02 9.71 5.36
N LEU A 121 18.82 9.24 5.03
CA LEU A 121 17.95 8.52 5.98
C LEU A 121 18.52 7.15 6.39
N LYS A 122 19.30 6.48 5.54
CA LYS A 122 20.02 5.25 5.91
C LYS A 122 21.13 5.51 6.93
N GLU A 123 21.81 6.66 6.84
CA GLU A 123 22.84 7.08 7.78
C GLU A 123 22.24 7.64 9.09
N HIS A 124 21.04 8.23 9.01
CA HIS A 124 20.32 8.84 10.14
C HIS A 124 19.07 8.05 10.48
N THR A 125 19.26 6.85 11.02
CA THR A 125 18.16 5.91 11.33
C THR A 125 17.17 6.47 12.36
N GLU A 126 17.62 7.29 13.30
CA GLU A 126 16.75 7.93 14.30
C GLU A 126 15.72 8.85 13.65
N MET A 127 16.13 9.64 12.67
CA MET A 127 15.22 10.50 11.89
C MET A 127 14.26 9.67 11.05
N ALA A 128 14.74 8.60 10.42
CA ALA A 128 13.89 7.68 9.65
C ALA A 128 12.81 7.03 10.52
N ASP A 129 13.16 6.60 11.74
CA ASP A 129 12.24 6.00 12.70
C ASP A 129 11.23 7.03 13.26
N GLU A 130 11.66 8.28 13.44
CA GLU A 130 10.73 9.36 13.84
C GLU A 130 9.70 9.64 12.76
N ILE A 131 10.13 9.74 11.48
CA ILE A 131 9.22 9.92 10.34
C ILE A 131 8.26 8.74 10.23
N ASP A 132 8.75 7.49 10.36
CA ASP A 132 7.92 6.28 10.34
C ASP A 132 6.86 6.31 11.44
N ARG A 133 7.24 6.65 12.67
CA ARG A 133 6.31 6.77 13.79
C ARG A 133 5.22 7.80 13.52
N ARG A 134 5.58 9.01 13.08
CA ARG A 134 4.61 10.06 12.74
C ARG A 134 3.65 9.62 11.61
N LEU A 135 4.19 8.96 10.58
CA LEU A 135 3.39 8.43 9.48
C LEU A 135 2.40 7.37 9.97
N ARG A 136 2.83 6.44 10.83
CA ARG A 136 1.95 5.41 11.39
C ARG A 136 0.86 6.01 12.26
N GLU A 137 1.18 6.96 13.13
CA GLU A 137 0.19 7.66 13.95
C GLU A 137 -0.87 8.35 13.09
N MET A 138 -0.47 9.01 11.98
CA MET A 138 -1.41 9.69 11.09
C MET A 138 -2.24 8.75 10.22
N LEU A 139 -1.66 7.66 9.73
CA LEU A 139 -2.30 6.77 8.77
C LEU A 139 -3.09 5.65 9.45
N LEU A 140 -2.58 5.08 10.55
CA LEU A 140 -3.21 3.96 11.25
C LEU A 140 -4.27 4.44 12.25
N ALA A 141 -4.11 5.61 12.88
CA ALA A 141 -5.14 6.18 13.75
C ALA A 141 -6.48 6.48 13.03
N LYS A 142 -6.45 6.61 11.70
CA LYS A 142 -7.67 6.75 10.88
C LYS A 142 -8.40 5.44 10.60
N ASP A 143 -7.75 4.30 10.80
CA ASP A 143 -8.33 2.96 10.54
C ASP A 143 -8.89 2.28 11.81
N GLU A 144 -8.78 2.88 12.99
CA GLU A 144 -9.52 2.40 14.16
C GLU A 144 -11.01 2.76 13.99
N PRO A 145 -11.91 1.78 13.89
CA PRO A 145 -13.34 2.07 13.82
C PRO A 145 -13.72 2.76 15.14
N LYS A 146 -14.19 4.01 15.04
CA LYS A 146 -14.70 4.75 16.21
C LYS A 146 -15.67 3.84 16.95
N ALA A 147 -15.38 3.56 18.20
CA ALA A 147 -16.17 2.70 19.08
C ALA A 147 -17.62 3.20 19.29
N GLU A 148 -17.97 4.37 18.75
CA GLU A 148 -19.30 4.97 18.80
C GLU A 148 -20.31 4.33 17.84
N ASP A 149 -19.86 3.78 16.67
CA ASP A 149 -20.80 3.18 15.72
C ASP A 149 -21.32 1.81 16.19
N LYS A 150 -20.57 1.08 17.03
CA LYS A 150 -21.06 -0.20 17.60
C LYS A 150 -22.16 -0.04 18.64
N LYS A 151 -22.22 1.12 19.34
CA LYS A 151 -23.31 1.41 20.29
C LYS A 151 -24.62 1.80 19.60
N ALA A 152 -24.55 2.41 18.42
CA ALA A 152 -25.73 2.82 17.67
C ALA A 152 -26.43 1.63 16.98
N GLU A 153 -25.66 0.64 16.56
CA GLU A 153 -26.20 -0.55 15.87
C GLU A 153 -26.83 -1.54 16.86
N THR A 154 -26.20 -1.75 18.02
CA THR A 154 -26.80 -2.57 19.09
C THR A 154 -28.07 -1.95 19.69
N ALA A 155 -28.15 -0.61 19.77
CA ALA A 155 -29.36 0.08 20.23
C ALA A 155 -30.54 0.02 19.24
N LYS A 156 -30.25 -0.05 17.92
CA LYS A 156 -31.27 -0.22 16.87
C LYS A 156 -31.83 -1.65 16.83
N VAL A 157 -30.97 -2.66 17.04
CA VAL A 157 -31.39 -4.07 17.06
C VAL A 157 -32.23 -4.36 18.30
N ALA A 158 -31.89 -3.79 19.47
CA ALA A 158 -32.65 -3.95 20.70
C ALA A 158 -34.05 -3.29 20.64
N LYS A 159 -34.22 -2.17 19.92
CA LYS A 159 -35.53 -1.51 19.74
C LYS A 159 -36.42 -2.23 18.72
N ALA A 160 -35.86 -2.93 17.75
CA ALA A 160 -36.62 -3.68 16.75
C ALA A 160 -37.20 -5.00 17.30
N SER A 161 -36.55 -5.60 18.29
CA SER A 161 -37.02 -6.84 18.93
C SER A 161 -38.18 -6.61 19.93
N THR A 162 -38.28 -5.41 20.52
CA THR A 162 -39.31 -5.10 21.51
C THR A 162 -40.66 -4.71 20.88
N GLN A 163 -40.70 -4.39 19.58
CA GLN A 163 -41.95 -4.07 18.88
C GLN A 163 -42.66 -5.29 18.27
N LYS A 164 -42.04 -6.46 18.19
CA LYS A 164 -42.66 -7.68 17.66
C LYS A 164 -43.40 -8.55 18.69
N THR A 165 -43.35 -8.16 19.96
CA THR A 165 -43.98 -8.95 21.04
C THR A 165 -45.28 -8.29 21.59
N LYS A 166 -45.80 -7.25 20.89
CA LYS A 166 -47.07 -6.58 21.27
C LYS A 166 -48.03 -6.43 20.09
N ALA A 167 -48.16 -7.46 19.28
CA ALA A 167 -49.26 -7.57 18.29
C ALA A 167 -49.77 -8.99 18.29
#